data_f72fe3cd86bed877c9aaf58aa54abe39
#
_entry.id   f72fe3cd86bed877c9aaf58aa54abe39
#
_cell.length_a   1.000
_cell.length_b   1.000
_cell.length_c   1.000
_cell.angle_alpha   90.00
_cell.angle_beta   90.00
_cell.angle_gamma   90.00
#
_symmetry.space_group_name_H-M   'P 1'
#
loop_
_entity.id
_entity.type
_entity.pdbx_description
1 polymer ?
#
loop_
_entity_poly.entity_id
_entity_poly.type
_entity_poly.pdbx_seq_one_letter_code
_entity_poly.pdbx_strand_id
1 'polypeptide(L)'
;MRVLIDTSAWSVALRRQTTAPRPPVAAQIEAIIRDGRAVIIGPIRQELLSGIRDPHQFEALRNHLRAFPDQSIAQADYELAAEVSNLCRRKGIQGSGVDLLICAVAIRAELAILTTNQDFQRYATVV
;
A
#
# COMPACT_ATOMS: atom_id res chain seq x y z
N MET A 1 -13.80 -1.42 8.96
CA MET A 1 -12.65 -2.23 8.48
C MET A 1 -11.46 -1.32 8.19
N ARG A 2 -10.30 -1.69 8.68
CA ARG A 2 -9.08 -0.95 8.39
C ARG A 2 -8.60 -1.23 6.96
N VAL A 3 -7.92 -0.27 6.38
CA VAL A 3 -7.52 -0.31 4.97
C VAL A 3 -6.02 -0.09 4.85
N LEU A 4 -5.35 -1.03 4.19
CA LEU A 4 -3.95 -0.91 3.82
C LEU A 4 -3.89 -0.20 2.45
N ILE A 5 -3.32 1.00 2.45
CA ILE A 5 -3.24 1.82 1.24
C ILE A 5 -1.90 1.55 0.57
N ASP A 6 -1.96 1.03 -0.66
CA ASP A 6 -0.78 0.72 -1.45
C ASP A 6 -0.07 1.99 -1.92
N THR A 7 1.22 1.88 -2.18
CA THR A 7 2.06 2.98 -2.65
C THR A 7 1.47 3.69 -3.86
N SER A 8 0.92 2.94 -4.81
CA SER A 8 0.33 3.54 -6.02
C SER A 8 -0.80 4.50 -5.70
N ALA A 9 -1.67 4.13 -4.76
CA ALA A 9 -2.78 4.98 -4.33
C ALA A 9 -2.28 6.18 -3.54
N TRP A 10 -1.34 5.98 -2.60
CA TRP A 10 -0.73 7.08 -1.87
C TRP A 10 -0.08 8.09 -2.82
N SER A 11 0.64 7.61 -3.83
CA SER A 11 1.34 8.47 -4.78
C SER A 11 0.37 9.38 -5.54
N VAL A 12 -0.79 8.86 -5.93
CA VAL A 12 -1.83 9.67 -6.57
C VAL A 12 -2.35 10.74 -5.61
N ALA A 13 -2.62 10.35 -4.36
CA ALA A 13 -3.18 11.29 -3.36
C ALA A 13 -2.19 12.38 -2.96
N LEU A 14 -0.89 12.06 -2.94
CA LEU A 14 0.14 12.98 -2.50
C LEU A 14 0.64 13.91 -3.61
N ARG A 15 0.28 13.65 -4.87
CA ARG A 15 0.64 14.56 -5.96
C ARG A 15 -0.05 15.88 -5.78
N ARG A 16 0.71 16.95 -5.98
CA ARG A 16 0.11 18.28 -6.05
C ARG A 16 -0.71 18.35 -7.32
N GLN A 17 -2.02 18.55 -7.15
CA GLN A 17 -2.92 18.74 -8.26
C GLN A 17 -3.02 20.21 -8.58
N THR A 18 -2.44 20.62 -9.71
CA THR A 18 -2.56 21.98 -10.18
C THR A 18 -3.78 22.18 -11.09
N THR A 19 -4.37 21.07 -11.53
CA THR A 19 -5.55 21.08 -12.39
C THR A 19 -6.62 20.16 -11.83
N ALA A 20 -7.84 20.63 -11.79
CA ALA A 20 -9.00 19.80 -11.46
C ALA A 20 -9.41 19.00 -12.71
N PRO A 21 -10.10 17.83 -12.56
CA PRO A 21 -10.54 17.26 -11.30
C PRO A 21 -9.48 16.39 -10.62
N ARG A 22 -9.63 16.24 -9.30
CA ARG A 22 -8.80 15.31 -8.55
C ARG A 22 -9.21 13.87 -8.87
N PRO A 23 -8.25 12.93 -8.91
CA PRO A 23 -8.59 11.51 -9.10
C PRO A 23 -9.54 11.02 -8.00
N PRO A 24 -10.51 10.15 -8.33
CA PRO A 24 -11.44 9.61 -7.32
C PRO A 24 -10.75 8.94 -6.15
N VAL A 25 -9.59 8.30 -6.37
CA VAL A 25 -8.85 7.61 -5.30
C VAL A 25 -8.38 8.59 -4.23
N ALA A 26 -8.09 9.84 -4.58
CA ALA A 26 -7.69 10.85 -3.59
C ALA A 26 -8.80 11.12 -2.58
N ALA A 27 -10.03 11.23 -3.05
CA ALA A 27 -11.19 11.42 -2.18
C ALA A 27 -11.44 10.19 -1.31
N GLN A 28 -11.25 8.99 -1.86
CA GLN A 28 -11.38 7.75 -1.10
C GLN A 28 -10.37 7.69 0.04
N ILE A 29 -9.12 8.05 -0.23
CA ILE A 29 -8.07 8.06 0.80
C ILE A 29 -8.39 9.07 1.89
N GLU A 30 -8.82 10.28 1.51
CA GLU A 30 -9.19 11.30 2.49
C GLU A 30 -10.31 10.81 3.42
N ALA A 31 -11.31 10.13 2.88
CA ALA A 31 -12.39 9.56 3.67
C ALA A 31 -11.88 8.48 4.63
N ILE A 32 -11.01 7.59 4.16
CA ILE A 32 -10.43 6.52 4.97
C ILE A 32 -9.60 7.11 6.12
N ILE A 33 -8.78 8.12 5.83
CA ILE A 33 -7.97 8.81 6.83
C ILE A 33 -8.86 9.49 7.86
N ARG A 34 -9.90 10.20 7.42
CA ARG A 34 -10.82 10.90 8.28
C ARG A 34 -11.54 9.96 9.23
N ASP A 35 -11.85 8.75 8.75
CA ASP A 35 -12.50 7.72 9.55
C ASP A 35 -11.54 6.96 10.48
N GLY A 36 -10.24 7.24 10.42
CA GLY A 36 -9.25 6.57 11.25
C GLY A 36 -8.99 5.13 10.85
N ARG A 37 -9.25 4.75 9.59
CA ARG A 37 -9.12 3.37 9.12
C ARG A 37 -7.83 3.10 8.34
N ALA A 38 -7.03 4.13 8.04
CA ALA A 38 -5.81 3.96 7.25
C ALA A 38 -4.71 3.31 8.07
N VAL A 39 -4.07 2.29 7.52
CA VAL A 39 -2.85 1.69 8.09
C VAL A 39 -1.76 1.65 7.03
N ILE A 40 -0.51 1.60 7.49
CA ILE A 40 0.65 1.55 6.62
C ILE A 40 1.57 0.42 7.10
N ILE A 41 2.39 -0.11 6.21
CA ILE A 41 3.45 -1.04 6.56
C ILE A 41 4.81 -0.43 6.22
N GLY A 42 5.87 -0.94 6.88
CA GLY A 42 7.23 -0.43 6.70
C GLY A 42 7.69 -0.31 5.26
N PRO A 43 7.52 -1.35 4.42
CA PRO A 43 7.93 -1.28 3.01
C PRO A 43 7.26 -0.15 2.22
N ILE A 44 5.98 0.12 2.48
CA ILE A 44 5.27 1.22 1.81
C ILE A 44 5.81 2.56 2.28
N ARG A 45 6.01 2.71 3.59
CA ARG A 45 6.60 3.92 4.17
C ARG A 45 7.97 4.20 3.55
N GLN A 46 8.81 3.19 3.45
CA GLN A 46 10.13 3.31 2.85
C GLN A 46 10.04 3.71 1.38
N GLU A 47 9.14 3.08 0.65
CA GLU A 47 8.96 3.33 -0.78
C GLU A 47 8.49 4.76 -1.06
N LEU A 48 7.56 5.26 -0.25
CA LEU A 48 7.05 6.63 -0.39
C LEU A 48 8.12 7.69 -0.07
N LEU A 49 8.97 7.42 0.91
CA LEU A 49 10.03 8.36 1.30
C LEU A 49 11.25 8.28 0.40
N SER A 50 11.47 7.13 -0.23
CA SER A 50 12.61 6.93 -1.13
C SER A 50 12.44 7.81 -2.36
N GLY A 51 13.51 8.46 -2.77
CA GLY A 51 13.50 9.31 -3.96
C GLY A 51 13.07 10.74 -3.73
N ILE A 52 12.65 11.11 -2.53
CA ILE A 52 12.37 12.51 -2.20
C ILE A 52 13.68 13.18 -1.85
N ARG A 53 14.17 14.01 -2.75
CA ARG A 53 15.51 14.61 -2.66
C ARG A 53 15.56 15.84 -1.75
N ASP A 54 14.49 16.63 -1.76
CA ASP A 54 14.47 17.84 -0.95
C ASP A 54 14.26 17.48 0.53
N PRO A 55 15.20 17.88 1.42
CA PRO A 55 15.10 17.55 2.83
C PRO A 55 13.84 18.08 3.51
N HIS A 56 13.35 19.25 3.09
CA HIS A 56 12.13 19.82 3.68
C HIS A 56 10.90 19.01 3.27
N GLN A 57 10.83 18.60 2.03
CA GLN A 57 9.72 17.75 1.55
C GLN A 57 9.78 16.37 2.19
N PHE A 58 10.97 15.81 2.34
CA PHE A 58 11.15 14.53 3.02
C PHE A 58 10.63 14.61 4.46
N GLU A 59 11.05 15.63 5.20
CA GLU A 59 10.63 15.80 6.59
C GLU A 59 9.12 15.99 6.72
N ALA A 60 8.55 16.79 5.84
CA ALA A 60 7.10 17.04 5.84
C ALA A 60 6.32 15.75 5.60
N LEU A 61 6.73 14.95 4.61
CA LEU A 61 6.06 13.67 4.33
C LEU A 61 6.28 12.69 5.46
N ARG A 62 7.49 12.58 5.98
CA ARG A 62 7.79 11.72 7.12
C ARG A 62 6.88 12.01 8.31
N ASN A 63 6.74 13.29 8.66
CA ASN A 63 5.90 13.69 9.78
C ASN A 63 4.43 13.40 9.51
N HIS A 64 3.98 13.60 8.27
CA HIS A 64 2.61 13.29 7.88
C HIS A 64 2.33 11.79 8.02
N LEU A 65 3.23 10.95 7.53
CA LEU A 65 3.05 9.50 7.57
C LEU A 65 3.12 8.93 8.99
N ARG A 66 3.78 9.61 9.92
CA ARG A 66 3.85 9.19 11.31
C ARG A 66 2.50 9.20 12.02
N ALA A 67 1.52 9.90 11.46
CA ALA A 67 0.17 9.91 12.00
C ALA A 67 -0.57 8.57 11.82
N PHE A 68 -0.07 7.70 10.94
CA PHE A 68 -0.74 6.44 10.65
C PHE A 68 -0.06 5.29 11.39
N PRO A 69 -0.86 4.37 11.98
CA PRO A 69 -0.27 3.23 12.67
C PRO A 69 0.38 2.27 11.70
N ASP A 70 1.53 1.73 12.10
CA ASP A 70 2.18 0.66 11.36
C ASP A 70 1.53 -0.67 11.70
N GLN A 71 1.10 -1.39 10.68
CA GLN A 71 0.75 -2.79 10.82
C GLN A 71 2.07 -3.58 10.86
N SER A 72 2.32 -4.27 11.95
CA SER A 72 3.54 -5.07 12.07
C SER A 72 3.53 -6.25 11.11
N ILE A 73 4.72 -6.58 10.61
CA ILE A 73 4.93 -7.70 9.70
C ILE A 73 5.64 -8.79 10.47
N ALA A 74 4.98 -9.95 10.57
CA ALA A 74 5.51 -11.09 11.28
C ALA A 74 6.17 -12.09 10.33
N GLN A 75 6.91 -13.02 10.89
CA GLN A 75 7.52 -14.12 10.13
C GLN A 75 6.49 -14.82 9.25
N ALA A 76 5.29 -15.07 9.80
CA ALA A 76 4.22 -15.76 9.07
C ALA A 76 3.74 -14.98 7.84
N ASP A 77 3.84 -13.65 7.86
CA ASP A 77 3.46 -12.84 6.70
C ASP A 77 4.45 -13.05 5.55
N TYR A 78 5.75 -13.13 5.85
CA TYR A 78 6.76 -13.39 4.84
C TYR A 78 6.62 -14.80 4.26
N GLU A 79 6.32 -15.76 5.11
CA GLU A 79 6.10 -17.14 4.68
C GLU A 79 4.88 -17.24 3.76
N LEU A 80 3.79 -16.59 4.12
CA LEU A 80 2.59 -16.55 3.29
C LEU A 80 2.86 -15.84 1.97
N ALA A 81 3.60 -14.73 2.00
CA ALA A 81 3.97 -14.01 0.78
C ALA A 81 4.75 -14.92 -0.19
N ALA A 82 5.66 -15.73 0.36
CA ALA A 82 6.42 -16.70 -0.44
C ALA A 82 5.50 -17.77 -1.05
N GLU A 83 4.56 -18.29 -0.28
CA GLU A 83 3.58 -19.27 -0.78
C GLU A 83 2.75 -18.67 -1.91
N VAL A 84 2.25 -17.45 -1.74
CA VAL A 84 1.45 -16.76 -2.75
C VAL A 84 2.28 -16.52 -4.01
N SER A 85 3.55 -16.13 -3.84
CA SER A 85 4.48 -15.95 -4.96
C SER A 85 4.62 -17.23 -5.78
N ASN A 86 4.79 -18.35 -5.11
CA ASN A 86 4.93 -19.64 -5.77
C ASN A 86 3.64 -20.05 -6.49
N LEU A 87 2.49 -19.79 -5.89
CA LEU A 87 1.19 -20.07 -6.51
C LEU A 87 1.00 -19.20 -7.76
N CYS A 88 1.33 -17.93 -7.68
CA CYS A 88 1.24 -17.02 -8.82
C CYS A 88 2.13 -17.48 -9.95
N ARG A 89 3.38 -17.85 -9.64
CA ARG A 89 4.33 -18.33 -10.66
C ARG A 89 3.83 -19.56 -11.38
N ARG A 90 3.22 -20.50 -10.65
CA ARG A 90 2.63 -21.70 -11.27
C ARG A 90 1.50 -21.37 -12.22
N LYS A 91 0.80 -20.27 -12.00
CA LYS A 91 -0.29 -19.80 -12.87
C LYS A 91 0.17 -18.79 -13.90
N GLY A 92 1.49 -18.58 -14.05
CA GLY A 92 2.04 -17.64 -15.01
C GLY A 92 1.87 -16.19 -14.63
N ILE A 93 1.59 -15.89 -13.36
CA ILE A 93 1.42 -14.53 -12.85
C ILE A 93 2.72 -14.12 -12.16
N GLN A 94 3.30 -13.01 -12.62
CA GLN A 94 4.47 -12.42 -11.96
C GLN A 94 4.00 -11.34 -11.01
N GLY A 95 4.52 -11.38 -9.78
CA GLY A 95 4.25 -10.35 -8.78
C GLY A 95 5.54 -9.84 -8.18
N SER A 96 5.57 -8.56 -7.78
CA SER A 96 6.70 -8.04 -7.02
C SER A 96 6.65 -8.59 -5.60
N GLY A 97 7.82 -8.69 -4.95
CA GLY A 97 7.90 -9.16 -3.58
C GLY A 97 7.09 -8.30 -2.62
N VAL A 98 7.12 -6.98 -2.83
CA VAL A 98 6.38 -6.04 -1.97
C VAL A 98 4.87 -6.20 -2.17
N ASP A 99 4.40 -6.34 -3.41
CA ASP A 99 2.97 -6.51 -3.68
C ASP A 99 2.42 -7.76 -3.00
N LEU A 100 3.16 -8.86 -3.08
CA LEU A 100 2.71 -10.11 -2.48
C LEU A 100 2.80 -10.07 -0.96
N LEU A 101 3.74 -9.32 -0.41
CA LEU A 101 3.80 -9.07 1.02
C LEU A 101 2.57 -8.26 1.48
N ILE A 102 2.17 -7.25 0.70
CA ILE A 102 0.95 -6.49 0.98
C ILE A 102 -0.26 -7.42 1.02
N CYS A 103 -0.39 -8.32 0.06
CA CYS A 103 -1.47 -9.30 0.04
C CYS A 103 -1.44 -10.18 1.29
N ALA A 104 -0.28 -10.68 1.67
CA ALA A 104 -0.13 -11.56 2.83
C ALA A 104 -0.52 -10.86 4.13
N VAL A 105 -0.04 -9.63 4.33
CA VAL A 105 -0.37 -8.84 5.52
C VAL A 105 -1.88 -8.56 5.57
N ALA A 106 -2.46 -8.20 4.44
CA ALA A 106 -3.90 -7.91 4.38
C ALA A 106 -4.74 -9.14 4.72
N ILE A 107 -4.34 -10.32 4.24
CA ILE A 107 -5.04 -11.57 4.56
C ILE A 107 -4.96 -11.86 6.05
N ARG A 108 -3.75 -11.85 6.61
CA ARG A 108 -3.56 -12.21 8.01
C ARG A 108 -4.16 -11.22 8.99
N ALA A 109 -4.09 -9.93 8.69
CA ALA A 109 -4.61 -8.88 9.56
C ALA A 109 -6.05 -8.50 9.23
N GLU A 110 -6.65 -9.14 8.24
CA GLU A 110 -8.02 -8.86 7.81
C GLU A 110 -8.21 -7.40 7.42
N LEU A 111 -7.34 -6.92 6.53
CA LEU A 111 -7.38 -5.57 6.02
C LEU A 111 -7.90 -5.57 4.58
N ALA A 112 -8.62 -4.52 4.21
CA ALA A 112 -8.88 -4.24 2.81
C ALA A 112 -7.63 -3.59 2.21
N ILE A 113 -7.47 -3.70 0.90
CA ILE A 113 -6.38 -3.06 0.16
C ILE A 113 -6.97 -2.01 -0.77
N LEU A 114 -6.46 -0.78 -0.69
CA LEU A 114 -6.77 0.26 -1.67
C LEU A 114 -5.54 0.45 -2.57
N THR A 115 -5.72 0.22 -3.86
CA THR A 115 -4.63 0.30 -4.84
C THR A 115 -5.15 0.79 -6.18
N THR A 116 -4.25 1.42 -6.96
CA THR A 116 -4.51 1.72 -8.36
C THR A 116 -3.75 0.78 -9.30
N ASN A 117 -2.96 -0.14 -8.73
CA ASN A 117 -2.20 -1.12 -9.51
C ASN A 117 -3.09 -2.30 -9.89
N GLN A 118 -3.32 -2.48 -11.19
CA GLN A 118 -4.20 -3.52 -11.71
C GLN A 118 -3.66 -4.94 -11.46
N ASP A 119 -2.39 -5.09 -11.17
CA ASP A 119 -1.81 -6.40 -10.87
C ASP A 119 -2.48 -7.07 -9.68
N PHE A 120 -3.01 -6.29 -8.73
CA PHE A 120 -3.72 -6.83 -7.57
C PHE A 120 -4.98 -7.59 -7.96
N GLN A 121 -5.60 -7.27 -9.09
CA GLN A 121 -6.73 -8.04 -9.60
C GLN A 121 -6.29 -9.46 -10.00
N ARG A 122 -5.08 -9.58 -10.54
CA ARG A 122 -4.53 -10.88 -10.89
C ARG A 122 -4.20 -11.71 -9.65
N TYR A 123 -3.64 -11.07 -8.63
CA TYR A 123 -3.33 -11.75 -7.36
C TYR A 123 -4.62 -12.27 -6.71
N ALA A 124 -5.70 -11.52 -6.81
CA ALA A 124 -6.99 -11.90 -6.23
C ALA A 124 -7.55 -13.19 -6.83
N THR A 125 -7.12 -13.59 -8.03
CA THR A 125 -7.54 -14.86 -8.62
C THR A 125 -6.82 -16.07 -8.02
N VAL A 126 -5.76 -15.84 -7.25
CA VAL A 126 -4.91 -16.89 -6.66
C VAL A 126 -5.11 -17.02 -5.16
N VAL A 127 -5.38 -15.92 -4.47
CA VAL A 127 -5.50 -15.90 -3.00
C VAL A 127 -6.94 -15.67 -2.52
#